data_439c6d899b1713163ca611cb59fa6b46
#
_entry.id   439c6d899b1713163ca611cb59fa6b46
#
_cell.length_a   1.000
_cell.length_b   1.000
_cell.length_c   1.000
_cell.angle_alpha   90.00
_cell.angle_beta   90.00
_cell.angle_gamma   90.00
#
_symmetry.space_group_name_H-M   'P 1'
#
loop_
_entity.id
_entity.type
_entity.pdbx_description
1 polymer ?
#
loop_
_entity_poly.entity_id
_entity_poly.type
_entity_poly.pdbx_seq_one_letter_code
_entity_poly.pdbx_strand_id
1 'polypeptide(L)'
;TWNSTMQNSTVLAVQDKDFEVPADLDWHVLWIWIQYTSNASAGARQLRIDVEGSDTTAGEPYLSIIPGVTQAASLTYRYSFAPGNADLTAVRDSDYISTPLPSGLILPELHQLRIFDQAVITGGDTTGENMIVKLMVMDRARVDS
;
A
#
# COMPACT_ATOMS: atom_id res chain seq x y z
N THR A 1 19.25 -13.51 -10.53
CA THR A 1 19.30 -12.11 -11.02
C THR A 1 18.00 -11.39 -10.65
N TRP A 2 18.11 -10.21 -10.10
CA TRP A 2 16.97 -9.36 -9.80
C TRP A 2 16.63 -8.48 -11.01
N ASN A 3 15.35 -8.37 -11.33
CA ASN A 3 14.84 -7.48 -12.38
C ASN A 3 13.88 -6.44 -11.77
N SER A 4 13.94 -5.22 -12.25
CA SER A 4 13.02 -4.16 -11.78
C SER A 4 11.70 -4.22 -12.54
N THR A 5 10.60 -4.16 -11.82
CA THR A 5 9.24 -4.23 -12.37
C THR A 5 8.32 -3.26 -11.65
N MET A 6 7.46 -2.58 -12.40
CA MET A 6 6.41 -1.72 -11.86
C MET A 6 5.07 -2.47 -11.87
N GLN A 7 4.45 -2.56 -10.69
CA GLN A 7 3.09 -3.04 -10.55
C GLN A 7 2.16 -1.85 -10.35
N ASN A 8 1.06 -1.80 -11.09
CA ASN A 8 0.10 -0.72 -11.02
C ASN A 8 -1.30 -1.23 -10.70
N SER A 9 -2.02 -0.49 -9.87
CA SER A 9 -3.47 -0.65 -9.79
C SER A 9 -4.15 0.38 -10.69
N THR A 10 -5.15 -0.06 -11.42
CA THR A 10 -5.96 0.81 -12.30
C THR A 10 -7.39 0.99 -11.80
N VAL A 11 -7.74 0.40 -10.69
CA VAL A 11 -9.10 0.42 -10.17
C VAL A 11 -9.38 1.75 -9.49
N LEU A 12 -10.46 2.40 -9.88
CA LEU A 12 -10.88 3.71 -9.38
C LEU A 12 -11.63 3.63 -8.05
N ALA A 13 -12.30 2.53 -7.75
CA ALA A 13 -13.04 2.40 -6.50
C ALA A 13 -12.12 2.11 -5.33
N VAL A 14 -12.49 2.58 -4.14
CA VAL A 14 -11.81 2.22 -2.89
C VAL A 14 -12.23 0.83 -2.50
N GLN A 15 -11.55 -0.11 -3.09
CA GLN A 15 -11.56 -1.49 -2.66
C GLN A 15 -10.14 -1.85 -2.26
N ASP A 16 -9.99 -2.90 -1.48
CA ASP A 16 -8.68 -3.42 -1.16
C ASP A 16 -7.88 -3.64 -2.44
N LYS A 17 -6.66 -3.12 -2.45
CA LYS A 17 -5.72 -3.34 -3.54
C LYS A 17 -4.77 -4.43 -3.11
N ASP A 18 -4.94 -5.60 -3.68
CA ASP A 18 -4.12 -6.76 -3.36
C ASP A 18 -3.09 -7.01 -4.47
N PHE A 19 -1.83 -7.13 -4.07
CA PHE A 19 -0.74 -7.49 -4.96
C PHE A 19 -0.14 -8.78 -4.44
N GLU A 20 -0.36 -9.87 -5.15
CA GLU A 20 0.20 -11.17 -4.82
C GLU A 20 1.49 -11.41 -5.59
N VAL A 21 2.50 -11.90 -4.89
CA VAL A 21 3.75 -12.33 -5.53
C VAL A 21 3.45 -13.59 -6.35
N PRO A 22 3.73 -13.58 -7.66
CA PRO A 22 3.50 -14.77 -8.48
C PRO A 22 4.22 -16.01 -7.96
N ALA A 23 3.70 -17.18 -8.29
CA ALA A 23 4.38 -18.44 -8.01
C ALA A 23 5.79 -18.45 -8.64
N ASP A 24 6.71 -19.09 -7.99
CA ASP A 24 8.13 -19.22 -8.39
C ASP A 24 8.92 -17.91 -8.41
N LEU A 25 8.38 -16.82 -7.85
CA LEU A 25 9.09 -15.55 -7.73
C LEU A 25 9.27 -15.12 -6.27
N ASP A 26 10.29 -14.31 -6.03
CA ASP A 26 10.43 -13.47 -4.86
C ASP A 26 10.38 -12.01 -5.31
N TRP A 27 9.75 -11.14 -4.51
CA TRP A 27 9.78 -9.69 -4.69
C TRP A 27 10.59 -9.03 -3.60
N HIS A 28 11.46 -8.10 -4.00
CA HIS A 28 12.02 -7.11 -3.09
C HIS A 28 11.30 -5.79 -3.32
N VAL A 29 10.55 -5.33 -2.34
CA VAL A 29 9.77 -4.09 -2.44
C VAL A 29 10.70 -2.90 -2.24
N LEU A 30 10.80 -2.04 -3.26
CA LEU A 30 11.67 -0.87 -3.26
C LEU A 30 10.95 0.39 -2.79
N TRP A 31 9.75 0.62 -3.31
CA TRP A 31 8.90 1.72 -2.86
C TRP A 31 7.44 1.49 -3.28
N ILE A 32 6.55 2.17 -2.57
CA ILE A 32 5.11 2.18 -2.86
C ILE A 32 4.67 3.64 -2.93
N TRP A 33 3.95 3.99 -3.99
CA TRP A 33 3.32 5.29 -4.14
C TRP A 33 1.82 5.12 -4.26
N ILE A 34 1.07 5.92 -3.49
CA ILE A 34 -0.39 5.82 -3.45
C ILE A 34 -0.98 7.22 -3.58
N GLN A 35 -1.90 7.39 -4.53
CA GLN A 35 -2.76 8.57 -4.59
C GLN A 35 -4.14 8.16 -4.14
N TYR A 36 -4.61 8.71 -3.03
CA TYR A 36 -5.91 8.41 -2.47
C TYR A 36 -6.77 9.67 -2.47
N THR A 37 -7.92 9.59 -3.14
CA THR A 37 -8.92 10.67 -3.20
C THR A 37 -10.14 10.25 -2.42
N SER A 38 -10.47 11.00 -1.36
CA SER A 38 -11.64 10.77 -0.54
C SER A 38 -12.86 11.54 -1.07
N ASN A 39 -14.03 10.96 -0.91
CA ASN A 39 -15.29 11.62 -1.27
C ASN A 39 -15.73 12.62 -0.19
N ALA A 40 -16.91 13.22 -0.37
CA ALA A 40 -17.46 14.22 0.55
C ALA A 40 -18.07 13.63 1.83
N SER A 41 -18.19 12.32 1.96
CA SER A 41 -18.76 11.69 3.15
C SER A 41 -17.89 11.96 4.37
N ALA A 42 -18.52 12.34 5.47
CA ALA A 42 -17.83 12.67 6.72
C ALA A 42 -17.08 11.46 7.28
N GLY A 43 -16.00 11.74 7.97
CA GLY A 43 -15.15 10.73 8.61
C GLY A 43 -13.73 10.77 8.09
N ALA A 44 -12.82 10.29 8.92
CA ALA A 44 -11.40 10.18 8.56
C ALA A 44 -11.12 8.86 7.87
N ARG A 45 -10.22 8.86 6.88
CA ARG A 45 -9.67 7.66 6.26
C ARG A 45 -8.30 7.42 6.84
N GLN A 46 -7.98 6.16 7.07
CA GLN A 46 -6.67 5.74 7.55
C GLN A 46 -6.09 4.69 6.61
N LEU A 47 -5.14 5.10 5.81
CA LEU A 47 -4.42 4.19 4.93
C LEU A 47 -3.66 3.15 5.74
N ARG A 48 -3.68 1.92 5.27
CA ARG A 48 -2.94 0.82 5.87
C ARG A 48 -2.40 -0.11 4.79
N ILE A 49 -1.17 -0.56 4.99
CA ILE A 49 -0.54 -1.58 4.16
C ILE A 49 -0.27 -2.78 5.06
N ASP A 50 -0.85 -3.91 4.72
CA ASP A 50 -0.60 -5.18 5.39
C ASP A 50 0.22 -6.11 4.49
N VAL A 51 1.14 -6.84 5.09
CA VAL A 51 1.88 -7.92 4.43
C VAL A 51 1.37 -9.22 5.02
N GLU A 52 0.79 -10.05 4.17
CA GLU A 52 0.18 -11.32 4.54
C GLU A 52 0.96 -12.48 3.92
N GLY A 53 1.17 -13.56 4.68
CA GLY A 53 1.78 -14.77 4.18
C GLY A 53 0.77 -15.68 3.48
N SER A 54 1.26 -16.62 2.70
CA SER A 54 0.43 -17.60 1.99
C SER A 54 -0.26 -18.61 2.92
N ASP A 55 0.25 -18.75 4.13
CA ASP A 55 -0.21 -19.66 5.17
C ASP A 55 -1.05 -18.99 6.25
N THR A 56 -1.25 -17.66 6.15
CA THR A 56 -2.03 -16.92 7.13
C THR A 56 -3.51 -16.95 6.78
N THR A 57 -4.34 -16.87 7.81
CA THR A 57 -5.77 -16.62 7.62
C THR A 57 -5.94 -15.19 7.10
N ALA A 58 -6.84 -14.99 6.14
CA ALA A 58 -7.14 -13.68 5.61
C ALA A 58 -7.42 -12.67 6.73
N GLY A 59 -6.71 -11.56 6.71
CA GLY A 59 -6.81 -10.51 7.72
C GLY A 59 -5.82 -10.63 8.89
N GLU A 60 -4.92 -11.60 8.86
CA GLU A 60 -3.85 -11.75 9.85
C GLU A 60 -2.48 -11.41 9.24
N PRO A 61 -2.12 -10.13 9.15
CA PRO A 61 -0.84 -9.74 8.61
C PRO A 61 0.30 -10.02 9.59
N TYR A 62 1.49 -10.32 9.07
CA TYR A 62 2.69 -10.38 9.90
C TYR A 62 3.45 -9.04 9.94
N LEU A 63 3.08 -8.10 9.10
CA LEU A 63 3.60 -6.73 9.11
C LEU A 63 2.48 -5.78 8.71
N SER A 64 2.32 -4.68 9.44
CA SER A 64 1.40 -3.61 9.10
C SER A 64 2.13 -2.27 9.13
N ILE A 65 1.88 -1.45 8.11
CA ILE A 65 2.46 -0.11 7.99
C ILE A 65 1.31 0.88 7.89
N ILE A 66 1.27 1.80 8.84
CA ILE A 66 0.21 2.81 8.94
C ILE A 66 0.86 4.18 9.01
N PRO A 67 0.60 5.09 8.03
CA PRO A 67 1.06 6.46 8.12
C PRO A 67 0.52 7.16 9.36
N GLY A 68 1.30 8.07 9.93
CA GLY A 68 0.91 8.81 11.13
C GLY A 68 -0.15 9.90 10.90
N VAL A 69 -0.90 9.85 9.81
CA VAL A 69 -1.88 10.85 9.42
C VAL A 69 -3.17 10.20 8.95
N THR A 70 -4.29 10.83 9.28
CA THR A 70 -5.60 10.49 8.72
C THR A 70 -5.97 11.49 7.62
N GLN A 71 -6.76 11.04 6.66
CA GLN A 71 -7.23 11.86 5.56
C GLN A 71 -8.71 12.20 5.74
N ALA A 72 -9.03 13.49 5.77
CA ALA A 72 -10.42 13.96 5.88
C ALA A 72 -11.17 13.79 4.55
N ALA A 73 -12.46 14.11 4.57
CA ALA A 73 -13.30 14.13 3.37
C ALA A 73 -12.82 15.14 2.33
N SER A 74 -13.10 14.87 1.08
CA SER A 74 -12.86 15.77 -0.06
C SER A 74 -11.39 16.18 -0.27
N LEU A 75 -10.47 15.30 0.06
CA LEU A 75 -9.03 15.53 -0.10
C LEU A 75 -8.39 14.49 -1.04
N THR A 76 -7.31 14.89 -1.67
CA THR A 76 -6.42 13.98 -2.38
C THR A 76 -5.05 14.03 -1.72
N TYR A 77 -4.64 12.91 -1.14
CA TYR A 77 -3.31 12.75 -0.55
C TYR A 77 -2.46 11.83 -1.41
N ARG A 78 -1.16 12.12 -1.40
CA ARG A 78 -0.14 11.30 -2.06
C ARG A 78 0.81 10.78 -1.00
N TYR A 79 0.87 9.46 -0.92
CA TYR A 79 1.68 8.74 0.06
C TYR A 79 2.89 8.13 -0.62
N SER A 80 4.05 8.32 -0.03
CA SER A 80 5.30 7.70 -0.49
C SER A 80 5.87 6.82 0.62
N PHE A 81 6.12 5.57 0.30
CA PHE A 81 6.71 4.59 1.21
C PHE A 81 8.01 4.09 0.58
N ALA A 82 9.11 4.26 1.28
CA ALA A 82 10.39 3.70 0.86
C ALA A 82 11.31 3.50 2.07
N PRO A 83 12.27 2.57 2.00
CA PRO A 83 13.31 2.48 3.02
C PRO A 83 14.06 3.81 3.15
N GLY A 84 14.28 4.25 4.37
CA GLY A 84 14.98 5.51 4.65
C GLY A 84 14.13 6.77 4.51
N ASN A 85 12.87 6.68 4.09
CA ASN A 85 11.97 7.84 4.16
C ASN A 85 11.80 8.28 5.61
N ALA A 86 11.78 9.60 5.82
CA ALA A 86 11.38 10.15 7.10
C ALA A 86 9.85 10.00 7.26
N ASP A 87 9.40 9.83 8.50
CA ASP A 87 7.97 9.86 8.81
C ASP A 87 7.50 11.31 8.90
N LEU A 88 7.02 11.83 7.78
CA LEU A 88 6.62 13.22 7.61
C LEU A 88 5.19 13.31 7.10
N THR A 89 4.43 14.21 7.68
CA THR A 89 3.05 14.53 7.28
C THR A 89 2.97 15.59 6.19
N ALA A 90 4.10 16.16 5.79
CA ALA A 90 4.21 17.09 4.68
C ALA A 90 5.64 17.06 4.14
N VAL A 91 5.81 16.59 2.93
CA VAL A 91 7.13 16.49 2.27
C VAL A 91 7.33 17.66 1.30
N ARG A 92 6.34 17.92 0.49
CA ARG A 92 6.32 18.99 -0.50
C ARG A 92 5.29 20.05 -0.12
N ASP A 93 4.11 19.61 0.25
CA ASP A 93 3.02 20.40 0.79
C ASP A 93 2.15 19.47 1.67
N SER A 94 1.06 20.00 2.22
CA SER A 94 0.21 19.26 3.15
C SER A 94 -0.42 17.98 2.59
N ASP A 95 -0.38 17.79 1.27
CA ASP A 95 -1.00 16.65 0.59
C ASP A 95 0.00 15.52 0.30
N TYR A 96 1.28 15.69 0.64
CA TYR A 96 2.33 14.72 0.43
C TYR A 96 2.81 14.14 1.75
N ILE A 97 2.63 12.84 1.90
CA ILE A 97 2.94 12.09 3.13
C ILE A 97 4.08 11.12 2.84
N SER A 98 5.07 11.12 3.71
CA SER A 98 6.20 10.19 3.63
C SER A 98 6.18 9.23 4.81
N THR A 99 6.37 7.95 4.55
CA THR A 99 6.41 6.91 5.58
C THR A 99 7.54 5.93 5.26
N PRO A 100 8.32 5.48 6.26
CA PRO A 100 9.39 4.52 6.01
C PRO A 100 8.82 3.11 5.76
N LEU A 101 9.49 2.38 4.86
CA LEU A 101 9.36 0.92 4.76
C LEU A 101 10.53 0.26 5.49
N PRO A 102 10.36 -0.96 6.01
CA PRO A 102 11.48 -1.77 6.44
C PRO A 102 12.47 -1.95 5.28
N SER A 103 13.77 -1.79 5.55
CA SER A 103 14.76 -2.11 4.56
C SER A 103 14.84 -3.63 4.34
N GLY A 104 15.05 -4.04 3.09
CA GLY A 104 15.11 -5.45 2.77
C GLY A 104 13.79 -6.19 2.86
N LEU A 105 12.65 -5.51 2.60
CA LEU A 105 11.34 -6.16 2.57
C LEU A 105 11.26 -7.09 1.37
N ILE A 106 11.47 -8.37 1.61
CA ILE A 106 11.42 -9.43 0.59
C ILE A 106 10.19 -10.30 0.85
N LEU A 107 9.37 -10.43 -0.17
CA LEU A 107 8.16 -11.23 -0.13
C LEU A 107 8.36 -12.48 -0.98
N PRO A 108 8.27 -13.68 -0.37
CA PRO A 108 8.27 -14.93 -1.12
C PRO A 108 7.02 -15.08 -1.99
N GLU A 109 7.03 -16.09 -2.86
CA GLU A 109 5.87 -16.42 -3.68
C GLU A 109 4.58 -16.55 -2.87
N LEU A 110 3.46 -16.18 -3.47
CA LEU A 110 2.10 -16.26 -2.92
C LEU A 110 1.85 -15.41 -1.66
N HIS A 111 2.85 -14.68 -1.18
CA HIS A 111 2.62 -13.64 -0.19
C HIS A 111 1.98 -12.43 -0.86
N GLN A 112 1.26 -11.62 -0.11
CA GLN A 112 0.59 -10.47 -0.69
C GLN A 112 0.76 -9.20 0.14
N LEU A 113 0.74 -8.07 -0.59
CA LEU A 113 0.55 -6.74 -0.05
C LEU A 113 -0.91 -6.36 -0.21
N ARG A 114 -1.55 -6.04 0.88
CA ARG A 114 -2.91 -5.53 0.89
C ARG A 114 -2.91 -4.08 1.31
N ILE A 115 -3.48 -3.22 0.48
CA ILE A 115 -3.53 -1.76 0.69
C ILE A 115 -4.98 -1.34 0.77
N PHE A 116 -5.39 -0.72 1.88
CA PHE A 116 -6.79 -0.42 2.13
C PHE A 116 -6.97 0.73 3.12
N ASP A 117 -8.19 1.23 3.21
CA ASP A 117 -8.63 2.14 4.26
C ASP A 117 -9.19 1.31 5.42
N GLN A 118 -8.55 1.40 6.59
CA GLN A 118 -9.00 0.67 7.78
C GLN A 118 -10.05 1.41 8.60
N ALA A 119 -10.29 2.68 8.29
CA ALA A 119 -11.26 3.48 9.02
C ALA A 119 -12.69 3.27 8.49
N VAL A 120 -13.65 3.45 9.37
CA VAL A 120 -15.06 3.43 8.99
C VAL A 120 -15.53 4.86 8.81
N ILE A 121 -15.88 5.24 7.58
CA ILE A 121 -16.49 6.55 7.31
C ILE A 121 -17.96 6.56 7.69
N THR A 122 -18.46 7.73 8.00
CA THR A 122 -19.88 7.91 8.37
C THR A 122 -20.80 7.46 7.24
N GLY A 123 -21.71 6.54 7.54
CA GLY A 123 -22.64 5.98 6.55
C GLY A 123 -22.05 4.91 5.63
N GLY A 124 -20.75 4.64 5.70
CA GLY A 124 -20.10 3.62 4.88
C GLY A 124 -20.11 3.90 3.37
N ASP A 125 -20.45 5.11 2.95
CA ASP A 125 -20.53 5.48 1.54
C ASP A 125 -19.14 5.82 0.98
N THR A 126 -18.63 4.95 0.11
CA THR A 126 -17.36 5.12 -0.59
C THR A 126 -17.51 5.53 -2.06
N THR A 127 -18.72 5.88 -2.49
CA THR A 127 -18.97 6.32 -3.87
C THR A 127 -18.11 7.52 -4.24
N GLY A 128 -17.36 7.41 -5.33
CA GLY A 128 -16.45 8.46 -5.80
C GLY A 128 -15.09 8.51 -5.11
N GLU A 129 -14.85 7.70 -4.10
CA GLU A 129 -13.48 7.50 -3.59
C GLU A 129 -12.66 6.70 -4.60
N ASN A 130 -11.39 7.02 -4.71
CA ASN A 130 -10.48 6.22 -5.52
C ASN A 130 -9.08 6.14 -4.92
N MET A 131 -8.39 5.08 -5.26
CA MET A 131 -7.02 4.83 -4.86
C MET A 131 -6.24 4.30 -6.04
N ILE A 132 -5.12 4.95 -6.34
CA ILE A 132 -4.17 4.51 -7.38
C ILE A 132 -2.89 4.11 -6.67
N VAL A 133 -2.41 2.90 -6.94
CA VAL A 133 -1.19 2.37 -6.33
C VAL A 133 -0.16 2.10 -7.41
N LYS A 134 1.06 2.54 -7.17
CA LYS A 134 2.24 2.16 -7.94
C LYS A 134 3.24 1.51 -6.99
N LEU A 135 3.61 0.30 -7.31
CA LEU A 135 4.51 -0.52 -6.51
C LEU A 135 5.74 -0.85 -7.35
N MET A 136 6.90 -0.38 -6.93
CA MET A 136 8.17 -0.76 -7.57
C MET A 136 8.78 -1.93 -6.82
N VAL A 137 9.01 -3.01 -7.53
CA VAL A 137 9.64 -4.20 -6.99
C VAL A 137 10.83 -4.62 -7.85
N MET A 138 11.76 -5.31 -7.23
CA MET A 138 12.69 -6.17 -7.96
C MET A 138 12.18 -7.59 -7.79
N ASP A 139 12.08 -8.32 -8.88
CA ASP A 139 11.73 -9.73 -8.85
C ASP A 139 12.92 -10.62 -9.22
N ARG A 140 12.89 -11.83 -8.73
CA ARG A 140 13.82 -12.89 -9.15
C ARG A 140 13.11 -14.23 -9.14
N ALA A 141 13.55 -15.12 -10.03
CA ALA A 141 13.11 -16.50 -10.01
C ALA A 141 13.58 -17.17 -8.72
N ARG A 142 12.68 -17.90 -8.09
CA ARG A 142 12.98 -18.70 -6.92
C ARG A 142 13.76 -19.93 -7.37
N VAL A 143 14.89 -20.18 -6.74
CA VAL A 143 15.68 -21.36 -7.00
C VAL A 143 15.31 -22.41 -5.97
N ASP A 144 14.71 -23.50 -6.43
CA ASP A 144 14.49 -24.68 -5.59
C ASP A 144 15.85 -25.28 -5.25
N SER A 145 16.14 -25.34 -3.98
CA SER A 145 17.35 -25.95 -3.48
C SER A 145 17.14 -27.44 -3.21
#